data_d6a74a67a00bae94756cd70b39007972
#
_entry.id   d6a74a67a00bae94756cd70b39007972
#
_cell.length_a   1.000
_cell.length_b   1.000
_cell.length_c   1.000
_cell.angle_alpha   90.00
_cell.angle_beta   90.00
_cell.angle_gamma   90.00
#
_symmetry.space_group_name_H-M   'P 1'
#
loop_
_entity.id
_entity.type
_entity.pdbx_description
1 polymer ?
#
loop_
_entity_poly.entity_id
_entity_poly.type
_entity_poly.pdbx_seq_one_letter_code
_entity_poly.pdbx_strand_id
1 'polypeptide(L)'
;YHIYASNIDGKNSMDLTPFDGVKANFSNLLKDQRDFVIVDLNKNNPEIFEPYKLNIVTGELTQLYKNEDASNPISGYTFDKDGNLKGYTQQEGATNYSLYYRLGENEPFKKMLTTTWQDNFYIAGFDYASGNPHQAYVISNLESNTDELILYDFETNKEIKKVFSN
;
A
#
# COMPACT_ATOMS: atom_id res chain seq x y z
N TYR A 1 15.53 0.44 -11.85
CA TYR A 1 14.82 -0.73 -12.40
C TYR A 1 13.57 -0.23 -13.13
N HIS A 2 13.36 -0.70 -14.39
CA HIS A 2 12.20 -0.34 -15.20
C HIS A 2 11.18 -1.49 -15.19
N ILE A 3 9.93 -1.15 -15.46
CA ILE A 3 8.83 -2.10 -15.66
C ILE A 3 8.58 -2.21 -17.16
N TYR A 4 8.55 -3.44 -17.66
CA TYR A 4 8.30 -3.74 -19.07
C TYR A 4 7.01 -4.50 -19.22
N ALA A 5 6.26 -4.23 -20.27
CA ALA A 5 5.17 -5.06 -20.76
C ALA A 5 5.55 -5.69 -22.10
N SER A 6 5.05 -6.90 -22.34
CA SER A 6 5.12 -7.56 -23.64
C SER A 6 3.91 -8.45 -23.83
N ASN A 7 3.61 -8.80 -25.08
CA ASN A 7 2.63 -9.83 -25.36
C ASN A 7 3.12 -11.20 -24.82
N ILE A 8 2.18 -12.12 -24.61
CA ILE A 8 2.49 -13.47 -24.10
C ILE A 8 3.43 -14.26 -25.05
N ASP A 9 3.49 -13.87 -26.32
CA ASP A 9 4.42 -14.42 -27.32
C ASP A 9 5.80 -13.73 -27.31
N GLY A 10 6.03 -12.82 -26.38
CA GLY A 10 7.28 -12.05 -26.22
C GLY A 10 7.46 -10.90 -27.19
N LYS A 11 6.47 -10.64 -28.07
CA LYS A 11 6.52 -9.51 -29.00
C LYS A 11 5.97 -8.23 -28.39
N ASN A 12 6.23 -7.10 -29.07
CA ASN A 12 5.75 -5.78 -28.69
C ASN A 12 6.16 -5.40 -27.24
N SER A 13 7.41 -5.67 -26.88
CA SER A 13 7.96 -5.21 -25.60
C SER A 13 7.98 -3.69 -25.53
N MET A 14 7.47 -3.13 -24.46
CA MET A 14 7.42 -1.69 -24.19
C MET A 14 7.96 -1.41 -22.79
N ASP A 15 8.84 -0.42 -22.67
CA ASP A 15 9.24 0.13 -21.37
C ASP A 15 8.12 1.03 -20.86
N LEU A 16 7.53 0.66 -19.72
CA LEU A 16 6.42 1.39 -19.11
C LEU A 16 6.89 2.49 -18.16
N THR A 17 8.16 2.45 -17.76
CA THR A 17 8.75 3.42 -16.83
C THR A 17 10.09 3.96 -17.36
N PRO A 18 10.11 4.60 -18.55
CA PRO A 18 11.33 5.02 -19.24
C PRO A 18 11.92 6.30 -18.60
N PHE A 19 12.21 6.25 -17.30
CA PHE A 19 12.74 7.39 -16.55
C PHE A 19 14.15 7.06 -16.05
N ASP A 20 15.13 7.83 -16.48
CA ASP A 20 16.53 7.66 -16.06
C ASP A 20 16.69 7.86 -14.55
N GLY A 21 17.36 6.92 -13.89
CA GLY A 21 17.63 6.98 -12.45
C GLY A 21 16.44 6.65 -11.54
N VAL A 22 15.25 6.43 -12.10
CA VAL A 22 14.05 6.08 -11.33
C VAL A 22 14.02 4.58 -11.03
N LYS A 23 13.62 4.25 -9.83
CA LYS A 23 13.31 2.87 -9.41
C LYS A 23 11.81 2.67 -9.39
N ALA A 24 11.38 1.49 -9.80
CA ALA A 24 9.97 1.10 -9.84
C ALA A 24 9.76 -0.20 -9.08
N ASN A 25 8.73 -0.26 -8.25
CA ASN A 25 8.28 -1.45 -7.53
C ASN A 25 6.78 -1.65 -7.78
N PHE A 26 6.32 -2.91 -7.82
CA PHE A 26 4.89 -3.20 -7.81
C PHE A 26 4.31 -3.03 -6.41
N SER A 27 3.20 -2.31 -6.32
CA SER A 27 2.46 -2.07 -5.08
C SER A 27 1.12 -2.84 -5.05
N ASN A 28 0.33 -2.80 -6.14
CA ASN A 28 -0.92 -3.55 -6.25
C ASN A 28 -1.19 -3.94 -7.70
N LEU A 29 -1.62 -5.19 -7.92
CA LEU A 29 -1.86 -5.73 -9.27
C LEU A 29 -3.26 -5.41 -9.82
N LEU A 30 -4.16 -4.85 -9.03
CA LEU A 30 -5.53 -4.49 -9.41
C LEU A 30 -6.23 -5.62 -10.22
N LYS A 31 -6.36 -6.81 -9.64
CA LYS A 31 -6.79 -8.04 -10.32
C LYS A 31 -8.09 -7.91 -11.13
N ASP A 32 -8.98 -7.01 -10.70
CA ASP A 32 -10.25 -6.74 -11.37
C ASP A 32 -10.16 -5.65 -12.45
N GLN A 33 -8.99 -4.99 -12.62
CA GLN A 33 -8.72 -3.94 -13.59
C GLN A 33 -7.53 -4.32 -14.48
N ARG A 34 -7.74 -5.22 -15.42
CA ARG A 34 -6.70 -5.93 -16.21
C ARG A 34 -5.65 -5.04 -16.87
N ASP A 35 -6.03 -3.81 -17.21
CA ASP A 35 -5.14 -2.88 -17.92
C ASP A 35 -4.35 -1.97 -16.97
N PHE A 36 -4.52 -2.15 -15.66
CA PHE A 36 -3.92 -1.27 -14.67
C PHE A 36 -3.20 -2.03 -13.56
N VAL A 37 -2.13 -1.42 -13.08
CA VAL A 37 -1.42 -1.81 -11.85
C VAL A 37 -1.08 -0.56 -11.05
N ILE A 38 -0.82 -0.71 -9.76
CA ILE A 38 -0.23 0.35 -8.96
C ILE A 38 1.25 0.04 -8.77
N VAL A 39 2.06 1.05 -9.02
CA VAL A 39 3.51 1.00 -8.89
C VAL A 39 4.00 2.15 -8.02
N ASP A 40 5.03 1.90 -7.24
CA ASP A 40 5.70 2.94 -6.47
C ASP A 40 6.96 3.37 -7.20
N LEU A 41 7.08 4.67 -7.47
CA LEU A 41 8.20 5.27 -8.20
C LEU A 41 8.87 6.35 -7.34
N ASN A 42 10.19 6.40 -7.33
CA ASN A 42 10.95 7.50 -6.73
C ASN A 42 11.26 8.61 -7.73
N LYS A 43 10.26 8.96 -8.56
CA LYS A 43 10.42 9.87 -9.70
C LYS A 43 10.66 11.32 -9.29
N ASN A 44 9.96 11.78 -8.25
CA ASN A 44 10.04 13.18 -7.81
C ASN A 44 11.19 13.42 -6.81
N ASN A 45 11.55 12.41 -6.04
CA ASN A 45 12.67 12.42 -5.11
C ASN A 45 13.31 11.04 -5.08
N PRO A 46 14.64 10.88 -5.31
CA PRO A 46 15.31 9.59 -5.36
C PRO A 46 15.19 8.73 -4.10
N GLU A 47 14.90 9.34 -2.96
CA GLU A 47 14.77 8.67 -1.66
C GLU A 47 13.33 8.37 -1.27
N ILE A 48 12.33 8.88 -2.02
CA ILE A 48 10.92 8.78 -1.68
C ILE A 48 10.17 8.05 -2.78
N PHE A 49 9.51 6.97 -2.42
CA PHE A 49 8.60 6.27 -3.33
C PHE A 49 7.17 6.81 -3.18
N GLU A 50 6.55 7.08 -4.32
CA GLU A 50 5.18 7.57 -4.42
C GLU A 50 4.37 6.64 -5.32
N PRO A 51 3.07 6.43 -5.02
CA PRO A 51 2.24 5.49 -5.77
C PRO A 51 1.66 6.13 -7.03
N TYR A 52 1.72 5.37 -8.12
CA TYR A 52 1.15 5.73 -9.42
C TYR A 52 0.27 4.59 -9.93
N LYS A 53 -0.89 4.92 -10.50
CA LYS A 53 -1.66 4.01 -11.32
C LYS A 53 -1.06 4.01 -12.73
N LEU A 54 -0.59 2.87 -13.16
CA LEU A 54 0.04 2.65 -14.46
C LEU A 54 -0.91 1.86 -15.36
N ASN A 55 -1.21 2.41 -16.53
CA ASN A 55 -1.87 1.67 -17.59
C ASN A 55 -0.82 0.83 -18.34
N ILE A 56 -0.90 -0.49 -18.24
CA ILE A 56 0.09 -1.40 -18.84
C ILE A 56 -0.03 -1.53 -20.35
N VAL A 57 -1.10 -1.01 -20.97
CA VAL A 57 -1.31 -1.00 -22.41
C VAL A 57 -0.74 0.26 -23.05
N THR A 58 -0.93 1.42 -22.40
CA THR A 58 -0.57 2.72 -22.96
C THR A 58 0.71 3.31 -22.34
N GLY A 59 1.13 2.84 -21.15
CA GLY A 59 2.21 3.45 -20.38
C GLY A 59 1.81 4.72 -19.64
N GLU A 60 0.53 5.09 -19.65
CA GLU A 60 0.04 6.29 -18.94
C GLU A 60 0.16 6.11 -17.43
N LEU A 61 0.72 7.13 -16.76
CA LEU A 61 0.92 7.19 -15.32
C LEU A 61 0.06 8.28 -14.70
N THR A 62 -0.73 7.93 -13.68
CA THR A 62 -1.47 8.87 -12.85
C THR A 62 -0.98 8.78 -11.41
N GLN A 63 -0.46 9.87 -10.86
CA GLN A 63 -0.03 9.91 -9.45
C GLN A 63 -1.23 9.82 -8.53
N LEU A 64 -1.20 8.86 -7.58
CA LEU A 64 -2.31 8.64 -6.64
C LEU A 64 -2.14 9.37 -5.32
N TYR A 65 -0.91 9.58 -4.90
CA TYR A 65 -0.58 10.28 -3.67
C TYR A 65 0.79 10.92 -3.77
N LYS A 66 0.98 12.06 -3.09
CA LYS A 66 2.27 12.76 -3.00
C LYS A 66 2.78 12.72 -1.58
N ASN A 67 3.99 12.22 -1.41
CA ASN A 67 4.68 12.20 -0.14
C ASN A 67 5.51 13.48 0.03
N GLU A 68 4.94 14.50 0.65
CA GLU A 68 5.57 15.83 0.75
C GLU A 68 6.57 15.96 1.90
N ASP A 69 6.52 15.05 2.88
CA ASP A 69 7.40 15.08 4.06
C ASP A 69 8.58 14.12 3.91
N ALA A 70 9.68 14.64 3.41
CA ALA A 70 10.92 13.86 3.27
C ALA A 70 11.57 13.51 4.63
N SER A 71 11.23 14.23 5.70
CA SER A 71 11.78 13.97 7.04
C SER A 71 11.09 12.79 7.72
N ASN A 72 9.83 12.53 7.33
CA ASN A 72 9.03 11.41 7.81
C ASN A 72 8.45 10.67 6.60
N PRO A 73 9.25 9.89 5.87
CA PRO A 73 8.83 9.27 4.62
C PRO A 73 7.76 8.21 4.85
N ILE A 74 6.86 8.09 3.89
CA ILE A 74 5.91 6.97 3.84
C ILE A 74 6.66 5.73 3.39
N SER A 75 6.58 4.66 4.18
CA SER A 75 7.25 3.38 3.94
C SER A 75 6.37 2.35 3.21
N GLY A 76 5.06 2.58 3.14
CA GLY A 76 4.14 1.70 2.45
C GLY A 76 2.75 2.27 2.30
N TYR A 77 2.07 1.88 1.22
CA TYR A 77 0.72 2.29 0.88
C TYR A 77 -0.22 1.08 0.86
N THR A 78 -1.46 1.28 1.31
CA THR A 78 -2.49 0.25 1.31
C THR A 78 -3.64 0.65 0.40
N PHE A 79 -3.92 -0.16 -0.60
CA PHE A 79 -4.99 0.04 -1.57
C PHE A 79 -6.06 -1.04 -1.43
N ASP A 80 -7.31 -0.66 -1.64
CA ASP A 80 -8.39 -1.63 -1.81
C ASP A 80 -8.34 -2.30 -3.21
N LYS A 81 -9.26 -3.24 -3.47
CA LYS A 81 -9.34 -3.96 -4.75
C LYS A 81 -9.64 -3.05 -5.96
N ASP A 82 -10.24 -1.88 -5.71
CA ASP A 82 -10.60 -0.91 -6.74
C ASP A 82 -9.47 0.10 -7.00
N GLY A 83 -8.39 0.04 -6.20
CA GLY A 83 -7.22 0.90 -6.32
C GLY A 83 -7.33 2.21 -5.56
N ASN A 84 -8.30 2.33 -4.63
CA ASN A 84 -8.41 3.50 -3.78
C ASN A 84 -7.40 3.39 -2.63
N LEU A 85 -6.65 4.45 -2.40
CA LEU A 85 -5.72 4.52 -1.29
C LEU A 85 -6.51 4.58 0.03
N LYS A 86 -6.41 3.52 0.84
CA LYS A 86 -7.11 3.40 2.13
C LYS A 86 -6.24 3.79 3.32
N GLY A 87 -4.94 3.56 3.23
CA GLY A 87 -4.02 3.86 4.30
C GLY A 87 -2.57 3.93 3.85
N TYR A 88 -1.73 4.39 4.75
CA TYR A 88 -0.29 4.38 4.58
C TYR A 88 0.42 4.27 5.93
N THR A 89 1.63 3.75 5.90
CA THR A 89 2.53 3.72 7.05
C THR A 89 3.60 4.79 6.87
N GLN A 90 3.71 5.70 7.82
CA GLN A 90 4.69 6.79 7.81
C GLN A 90 5.72 6.58 8.92
N GLN A 91 6.98 6.77 8.58
CA GLN A 91 8.05 6.79 9.56
C GLN A 91 7.96 8.09 10.38
N GLU A 92 8.08 8.00 11.69
CA GLU A 92 8.13 9.12 12.61
C GLU A 92 9.42 9.09 13.43
N GLY A 93 10.36 9.92 13.07
CA GLY A 93 11.71 9.90 13.65
C GLY A 93 12.49 8.64 13.24
N ALA A 94 13.37 8.15 14.13
CA ALA A 94 14.31 7.08 13.79
C ALA A 94 13.71 5.66 13.89
N THR A 95 12.72 5.45 14.75
CA THR A 95 12.32 4.10 15.20
C THR A 95 10.82 3.86 15.21
N ASN A 96 10.00 4.90 15.01
CA ASN A 96 8.55 4.77 15.09
C ASN A 96 7.91 4.78 13.71
N TYR A 97 6.80 4.05 13.60
CA TYR A 97 5.99 3.96 12.39
C TYR A 97 4.53 4.17 12.77
N SER A 98 3.84 5.09 12.08
CA SER A 98 2.44 5.36 12.32
C SER A 98 1.59 4.91 11.15
N LEU A 99 0.57 4.11 11.43
CA LEU A 99 -0.44 3.74 10.45
C LEU A 99 -1.51 4.83 10.40
N TYR A 100 -1.75 5.34 9.21
CA TYR A 100 -2.83 6.25 8.87
C TYR A 100 -3.86 5.54 8.02
N TYR A 101 -5.14 5.78 8.28
CA TYR A 101 -6.25 5.19 7.56
C TYR A 101 -7.37 6.21 7.32
N ARG A 102 -8.14 6.05 6.24
CA ARG A 102 -9.34 6.84 5.95
C ARG A 102 -10.51 5.95 5.56
N LEU A 103 -11.72 6.32 5.98
CA LEU A 103 -12.92 5.57 5.68
C LEU A 103 -13.40 5.80 4.24
N GLY A 104 -13.30 7.02 3.73
CA GLY A 104 -13.70 7.41 2.37
C GLY A 104 -12.60 8.15 1.62
N GLU A 105 -12.70 8.20 0.29
CA GLU A 105 -11.69 8.90 -0.55
C GLU A 105 -11.58 10.40 -0.24
N ASN A 106 -12.70 11.01 0.13
CA ASN A 106 -12.76 12.45 0.44
C ASN A 106 -12.57 12.73 1.93
N GLU A 107 -12.31 11.71 2.74
CA GLU A 107 -12.05 11.89 4.16
C GLU A 107 -10.56 12.03 4.45
N PRO A 108 -10.19 12.81 5.49
CA PRO A 108 -8.81 12.94 5.90
C PRO A 108 -8.30 11.61 6.48
N PHE A 109 -7.01 11.35 6.27
CA PHE A 109 -6.33 10.27 6.95
C PHE A 109 -6.25 10.55 8.45
N LYS A 110 -6.60 9.56 9.26
CA LYS A 110 -6.50 9.59 10.73
C LYS A 110 -5.41 8.62 11.16
N LYS A 111 -4.58 9.05 12.09
CA LYS A 111 -3.61 8.16 12.75
C LYS A 111 -4.37 7.12 13.56
N MET A 112 -4.15 5.85 13.27
CA MET A 112 -4.77 4.73 13.96
C MET A 112 -3.93 4.28 15.16
N LEU A 113 -2.63 4.11 14.94
CA LEU A 113 -1.69 3.71 15.99
C LEU A 113 -0.26 4.07 15.58
N THR A 114 0.64 4.01 16.56
CA THR A 114 2.09 4.11 16.34
C THR A 114 2.74 2.86 16.91
N THR A 115 3.63 2.27 16.12
CA THR A 115 4.46 1.11 16.48
C THR A 115 5.93 1.53 16.57
N THR A 116 6.75 0.69 17.19
CA THR A 116 8.20 0.78 17.12
C THR A 116 8.75 -0.15 16.02
N TRP A 117 10.04 -0.11 15.76
CA TRP A 117 10.69 -1.00 14.81
C TRP A 117 10.60 -2.51 15.21
N GLN A 118 10.26 -2.81 16.47
CA GLN A 118 10.10 -4.18 16.99
C GLN A 118 8.67 -4.69 16.81
N ASP A 119 7.73 -3.81 16.56
CA ASP A 119 6.32 -4.14 16.51
C ASP A 119 5.85 -4.26 15.06
N ASN A 120 5.03 -5.26 14.81
CA ASN A 120 4.35 -5.44 13.54
C ASN A 120 2.86 -5.07 13.69
N PHE A 121 2.37 -4.23 12.79
CA PHE A 121 0.94 -4.00 12.57
C PHE A 121 0.76 -3.52 11.14
N TYR A 122 0.40 -4.42 10.25
CA TYR A 122 0.16 -4.05 8.85
C TYR A 122 -1.00 -4.81 8.23
N ILE A 123 -1.68 -4.16 7.29
CA ILE A 123 -2.82 -4.72 6.57
C ILE A 123 -2.31 -5.74 5.54
N ALA A 124 -2.68 -7.00 5.73
CA ALA A 124 -2.37 -8.10 4.79
C ALA A 124 -3.39 -8.18 3.66
N GLY A 125 -4.64 -7.74 3.89
CA GLY A 125 -5.68 -7.70 2.88
C GLY A 125 -7.05 -7.36 3.48
N PHE A 126 -7.97 -6.83 2.68
CA PHE A 126 -9.33 -6.50 3.12
C PHE A 126 -10.24 -7.73 3.12
N ASP A 127 -11.16 -7.79 4.07
CA ASP A 127 -12.21 -8.82 4.12
C ASP A 127 -13.45 -8.38 3.31
N TYR A 128 -13.41 -8.63 2.02
CA TYR A 128 -14.52 -8.30 1.13
C TYR A 128 -15.76 -9.21 1.33
N ALA A 129 -15.60 -10.34 2.02
CA ALA A 129 -16.69 -11.27 2.28
C ALA A 129 -17.63 -10.80 3.40
N SER A 130 -17.14 -9.98 4.33
CA SER A 130 -17.95 -9.45 5.44
C SER A 130 -19.00 -8.43 5.00
N GLY A 131 -18.84 -7.82 3.83
CA GLY A 131 -19.64 -6.68 3.38
C GLY A 131 -19.29 -5.35 4.05
N ASN A 132 -18.38 -5.33 5.02
CA ASN A 132 -17.83 -4.12 5.62
C ASN A 132 -16.49 -3.76 4.95
N PRO A 133 -16.40 -2.65 4.19
CA PRO A 133 -15.20 -2.27 3.46
C PRO A 133 -14.03 -1.82 4.36
N HIS A 134 -14.26 -1.72 5.67
CA HIS A 134 -13.26 -1.29 6.65
C HIS A 134 -12.71 -2.45 7.48
N GLN A 135 -13.15 -3.67 7.21
CA GLN A 135 -12.57 -4.86 7.84
C GLN A 135 -11.42 -5.41 7.02
N ALA A 136 -10.33 -5.71 7.71
CA ALA A 136 -9.12 -6.23 7.08
C ALA A 136 -8.44 -7.28 7.95
N TYR A 137 -7.78 -8.20 7.29
CA TYR A 137 -6.82 -9.09 7.91
C TYR A 137 -5.52 -8.31 8.16
N VAL A 138 -5.08 -8.31 9.40
CA VAL A 138 -3.90 -7.60 9.87
C VAL A 138 -2.93 -8.60 10.46
N ILE A 139 -1.65 -8.44 10.16
CA ILE A 139 -0.57 -9.13 10.87
C ILE A 139 -0.09 -8.21 11.98
N SER A 140 -0.10 -8.73 13.21
CA SER A 140 0.24 -7.97 14.41
C SER A 140 0.93 -8.84 15.45
N ASN A 141 1.91 -8.26 16.16
CA ASN A 141 2.50 -8.84 17.38
C ASN A 141 2.29 -7.95 18.61
N LEU A 142 1.40 -6.97 18.55
CA LEU A 142 1.23 -5.97 19.62
C LEU A 142 0.78 -6.57 20.96
N GLU A 143 0.04 -7.68 20.92
CA GLU A 143 -0.46 -8.38 22.11
C GLU A 143 0.17 -9.78 22.29
N SER A 144 1.22 -10.08 21.52
CA SER A 144 1.86 -11.39 21.48
C SER A 144 3.36 -11.25 21.25
N ASN A 145 4.12 -12.28 21.58
CA ASN A 145 5.55 -12.37 21.25
C ASN A 145 5.81 -12.87 19.81
N THR A 146 4.76 -13.25 19.10
CA THR A 146 4.81 -13.76 17.72
C THR A 146 3.78 -13.05 16.87
N ASP A 147 4.01 -13.00 15.56
CA ASP A 147 3.03 -12.46 14.62
C ASP A 147 1.76 -13.30 14.61
N GLU A 148 0.63 -12.65 14.78
CA GLU A 148 -0.70 -13.21 14.71
C GLU A 148 -1.44 -12.64 13.50
N LEU A 149 -2.31 -13.42 12.88
CA LEU A 149 -3.27 -12.94 11.90
C LEU A 149 -4.57 -12.64 12.61
N ILE A 150 -4.99 -11.38 12.61
CA ILE A 150 -6.23 -10.91 13.25
C ILE A 150 -7.17 -10.32 12.19
N LEU A 151 -8.45 -10.39 12.44
CA LEU A 151 -9.46 -9.61 11.73
C LEU A 151 -9.70 -8.32 12.52
N TYR A 152 -9.48 -7.19 11.86
CA TYR A 152 -9.54 -5.86 12.47
C TYR A 152 -10.54 -4.97 11.76
N ASP A 153 -11.27 -4.16 12.51
CA ASP A 153 -12.23 -3.17 11.99
C ASP A 153 -11.67 -1.76 12.17
N PHE A 154 -11.35 -1.11 11.06
CA PHE A 154 -10.75 0.23 11.03
C PHE A 154 -11.77 1.35 11.29
N GLU A 155 -13.05 1.12 11.16
CA GLU A 155 -14.08 2.09 11.52
C GLU A 155 -14.23 2.21 13.03
N THR A 156 -14.31 1.05 13.72
CA THR A 156 -14.42 1.01 15.17
C THR A 156 -13.09 1.01 15.90
N ASN A 157 -11.98 0.84 15.16
CA ASN A 157 -10.61 0.74 15.65
C ASN A 157 -10.44 -0.41 16.67
N LYS A 158 -10.93 -1.60 16.33
CA LYS A 158 -10.92 -2.76 17.23
C LYS A 158 -10.58 -4.06 16.51
N GLU A 159 -9.87 -4.93 17.21
CA GLU A 159 -9.80 -6.33 16.86
C GLU A 159 -11.20 -6.97 16.97
N ILE A 160 -11.60 -7.72 15.94
CA ILE A 160 -12.82 -8.51 15.93
C ILE A 160 -12.55 -9.91 16.46
N LYS A 161 -11.49 -10.55 15.95
CA LYS A 161 -11.07 -11.90 16.35
C LYS A 161 -9.66 -12.22 15.89
N LYS A 162 -9.02 -13.13 16.61
CA LYS A 162 -7.82 -13.81 16.12
C LYS A 162 -8.21 -14.87 15.09
N VAL A 163 -7.52 -14.86 13.95
CA VAL A 163 -7.73 -15.82 12.86
C VAL A 163 -6.70 -16.94 12.96
N PHE A 164 -5.47 -16.57 13.27
CA PHE A 164 -4.37 -17.52 13.47
C PHE A 164 -3.38 -16.95 14.51
N SER A 165 -2.97 -17.78 15.44
CA SER A 165 -1.91 -17.51 16.41
C SER A 165 -1.09 -18.80 16.64
N ASN A 166 0.20 -18.66 16.89
CA ASN A 166 1.08 -19.77 17.30
C ASN A 166 1.08 -19.94 18.81
#